data_29d4a1cf700ef87fddb228d08d913f08
#
_entry.id   29d4a1cf700ef87fddb228d08d913f08
#
_cell.length_a   1.000
_cell.length_b   1.000
_cell.length_c   1.000
_cell.angle_alpha   90.00
_cell.angle_beta   90.00
_cell.angle_gamma   90.00
#
_symmetry.space_group_name_H-M   'P 1'
#
loop_
_entity.id
_entity.type
_entity.pdbx_description
1 polymer ?
#
loop_
_entity_poly.entity_id
_entity_poly.type
_entity_poly.pdbx_seq_one_letter_code
_entity_poly.pdbx_strand_id
1 'polypeptide(L)'
;VVLVVAAALAGFFAPNMVLDHLVARRQEKLRLSLPDALDLMIVCMEAGLGLDQAILSTSRELEYTHPEISQELKLVNLEMRAGKRRLEALKNLADRTGEPEIRKLVATLIQADRFGTSIADSLRTHSDYLRVRRRQQAEERAAKVGVKLVFPIFFFILPAMLVVAAGPGLLQLFKNLFPMMRSFQM
;
A
#
# COMPACT_ATOMS: atom_id res chain seq x y z
N VAL A 1 -7.12 39.89 -9.17
CA VAL A 1 -5.78 39.34 -9.48
C VAL A 1 -5.53 38.09 -8.64
N VAL A 2 -5.70 38.13 -7.32
CA VAL A 2 -5.44 36.98 -6.41
C VAL A 2 -6.30 35.75 -6.76
N LEU A 3 -7.59 35.94 -7.05
CA LEU A 3 -8.51 34.85 -7.44
C LEU A 3 -8.12 34.21 -8.78
N VAL A 4 -7.67 34.99 -9.74
CA VAL A 4 -7.23 34.49 -11.06
C VAL A 4 -5.94 33.68 -10.92
N VAL A 5 -4.99 34.14 -10.11
CA VAL A 5 -3.74 33.42 -9.82
C VAL A 5 -4.03 32.11 -9.05
N ALA A 6 -4.92 32.13 -8.06
CA ALA A 6 -5.33 30.93 -7.32
C ALA A 6 -6.05 29.91 -8.23
N ALA A 7 -6.93 30.37 -9.14
CA ALA A 7 -7.59 29.49 -10.10
C ALA A 7 -6.61 28.88 -11.12
N ALA A 8 -5.64 29.66 -11.59
CA ALA A 8 -4.59 29.17 -12.50
C ALA A 8 -3.69 28.12 -11.82
N LEU A 9 -3.28 28.36 -10.58
CA LEU A 9 -2.52 27.39 -9.79
C LEU A 9 -3.32 26.11 -9.52
N ALA A 10 -4.59 26.23 -9.12
CA ALA A 10 -5.47 25.08 -8.93
C ALA A 10 -5.64 24.28 -10.23
N GLY A 11 -5.83 24.95 -11.37
CA GLY A 11 -5.97 24.31 -12.67
C GLY A 11 -4.68 23.60 -13.14
N PHE A 12 -3.53 24.08 -12.73
CA PHE A 12 -2.24 23.46 -13.06
C PHE A 12 -1.91 22.26 -12.16
N PHE A 13 -2.22 22.34 -10.86
CA PHE A 13 -1.92 21.25 -9.91
C PHE A 13 -2.98 20.15 -9.88
N ALA A 14 -4.25 20.47 -10.19
CA ALA A 14 -5.35 19.49 -10.17
C ALA A 14 -5.11 18.27 -11.07
N PRO A 15 -4.68 18.38 -12.35
CA PRO A 15 -4.47 17.21 -13.19
C PRO A 15 -3.35 16.31 -12.68
N ASN A 16 -2.27 16.88 -12.14
CA ASN A 16 -1.18 16.09 -11.57
C ASN A 16 -1.62 15.27 -10.36
N MET A 17 -2.37 15.87 -9.41
CA MET A 17 -2.91 15.15 -8.26
C MET A 17 -3.85 14.01 -8.65
N VAL A 18 -4.69 14.22 -9.66
CA VAL A 18 -5.60 13.19 -10.16
C VAL A 18 -4.82 12.05 -10.81
N LEU A 19 -3.82 12.36 -11.64
CA LEU A 19 -2.97 11.36 -12.28
C LEU A 19 -2.20 10.54 -11.26
N ASP A 20 -1.55 11.17 -10.30
CA ASP A 20 -0.81 10.48 -9.23
C ASP A 20 -1.72 9.52 -8.44
N HIS A 21 -2.95 9.94 -8.16
CA HIS A 21 -3.92 9.09 -7.47
C HIS A 21 -4.35 7.89 -8.31
N LEU A 22 -4.59 8.07 -9.61
CA LEU A 22 -4.94 6.99 -10.53
C LEU A 22 -3.78 6.00 -10.71
N VAL A 23 -2.55 6.51 -10.86
CA VAL A 23 -1.35 5.68 -10.94
C VAL A 23 -1.15 4.88 -9.66
N ALA A 24 -1.24 5.52 -8.49
CA ALA A 24 -1.11 4.84 -7.21
C ALA A 24 -2.15 3.73 -7.01
N ARG A 25 -3.41 3.97 -7.40
CA ARG A 25 -4.46 2.95 -7.36
C ARG A 25 -4.16 1.78 -8.30
N ARG A 26 -3.67 2.05 -9.51
CA ARG A 26 -3.30 0.98 -10.45
C ARG A 26 -2.13 0.17 -9.92
N GLN A 27 -1.10 0.81 -9.39
CA GLN A 27 0.05 0.14 -8.78
C GLN A 27 -0.37 -0.71 -7.58
N GLU A 28 -1.26 -0.22 -6.72
CA GLU A 28 -1.77 -1.00 -5.60
C GLU A 28 -2.50 -2.27 -6.07
N LYS A 29 -3.34 -2.18 -7.10
CA LYS A 29 -4.00 -3.36 -7.69
C LYS A 29 -2.99 -4.35 -8.25
N LEU A 30 -1.98 -3.90 -8.99
CA LEU A 30 -0.90 -4.74 -9.49
C LEU A 30 -0.14 -5.43 -8.36
N ARG A 31 0.21 -4.69 -7.30
CA ARG A 31 0.89 -5.25 -6.12
C ARG A 31 0.04 -6.29 -5.41
N LEU A 32 -1.27 -6.06 -5.30
CA LEU A 32 -2.19 -7.00 -4.64
C LEU A 32 -2.46 -8.26 -5.47
N SER A 33 -2.42 -8.19 -6.79
CA SER A 33 -2.63 -9.34 -7.67
C SER A 33 -1.34 -10.13 -7.98
N LEU A 34 -0.18 -9.54 -7.70
CA LEU A 34 1.12 -10.14 -8.05
C LEU A 34 1.35 -11.54 -7.43
N PRO A 35 1.08 -11.81 -6.13
CA PRO A 35 1.27 -13.15 -5.58
C PRO A 35 0.42 -14.21 -6.26
N ASP A 36 -0.84 -13.89 -6.58
CA ASP A 36 -1.75 -14.83 -7.24
C ASP A 36 -1.25 -15.16 -8.65
N ALA A 37 -0.68 -14.17 -9.35
CA ALA A 37 -0.04 -14.38 -10.63
C ALA A 37 1.22 -15.27 -10.53
N LEU A 38 2.04 -15.06 -9.48
CA LEU A 38 3.23 -15.88 -9.25
C LEU A 38 2.86 -17.33 -8.92
N ASP A 39 1.85 -17.54 -8.10
CA ASP A 39 1.39 -18.90 -7.75
C ASP A 39 0.92 -19.68 -8.98
N LEU A 40 0.15 -19.04 -9.86
CA LEU A 40 -0.26 -19.66 -11.12
C LEU A 40 0.94 -19.94 -12.04
N MET A 41 1.89 -19.03 -12.15
CA MET A 41 3.11 -19.26 -12.91
C MET A 41 3.92 -20.44 -12.35
N ILE A 42 4.05 -20.55 -11.01
CA ILE A 42 4.75 -21.67 -10.37
C ILE A 42 4.06 -22.98 -10.71
N VAL A 43 2.74 -23.08 -10.57
CA VAL A 43 1.95 -24.28 -10.91
C VAL A 43 2.16 -24.67 -12.39
N CYS A 44 2.12 -23.71 -13.31
CA CYS A 44 2.37 -23.94 -14.73
C CYS A 44 3.79 -24.49 -14.98
N MET A 45 4.80 -23.94 -14.30
CA MET A 45 6.19 -24.36 -14.45
C MET A 45 6.44 -25.75 -13.81
N GLU A 46 5.83 -26.05 -12.67
CA GLU A 46 5.85 -27.39 -12.06
C GLU A 46 5.16 -28.46 -12.92
N ALA A 47 4.15 -28.04 -13.69
CA ALA A 47 3.53 -28.90 -14.72
C ALA A 47 4.41 -29.08 -15.98
N GLY A 48 5.60 -28.47 -16.00
CA GLY A 48 6.58 -28.63 -17.11
C GLY A 48 6.48 -27.57 -18.20
N LEU A 49 5.66 -26.52 -18.03
CA LEU A 49 5.62 -25.42 -18.98
C LEU A 49 6.86 -24.51 -18.83
N GLY A 50 7.43 -24.08 -19.94
CA GLY A 50 8.46 -23.03 -19.92
C GLY A 50 7.90 -21.70 -19.44
N LEU A 51 8.77 -20.81 -18.92
CA LEU A 51 8.37 -19.52 -18.35
C LEU A 51 7.49 -18.68 -19.30
N ASP A 52 7.80 -18.67 -20.61
CA ASP A 52 7.06 -17.88 -21.59
C ASP A 52 5.61 -18.39 -21.73
N GLN A 53 5.43 -19.71 -21.70
CA GLN A 53 4.12 -20.34 -21.76
C GLN A 53 3.39 -20.18 -20.41
N ALA A 54 4.10 -20.23 -19.28
CA ALA A 54 3.54 -19.96 -17.97
C ALA A 54 2.99 -18.54 -17.89
N ILE A 55 3.73 -17.53 -18.36
CA ILE A 55 3.28 -16.13 -18.44
C ILE A 55 2.00 -16.01 -19.27
N LEU A 56 1.96 -16.68 -20.44
CA LEU A 56 0.77 -16.65 -21.31
C LEU A 56 -0.44 -17.29 -20.65
N SER A 57 -0.28 -18.48 -20.06
CA SER A 57 -1.37 -19.21 -19.39
C SER A 57 -1.90 -18.43 -18.20
N THR A 58 -1.01 -17.91 -17.35
CA THR A 58 -1.37 -17.05 -16.21
C THR A 58 -2.12 -15.79 -16.65
N SER A 59 -1.68 -15.15 -17.75
CA SER A 59 -2.35 -13.95 -18.25
C SER A 59 -3.79 -14.20 -18.69
N ARG A 60 -4.09 -15.39 -19.22
CA ARG A 60 -5.45 -15.79 -19.62
C ARG A 60 -6.32 -16.10 -18.39
N GLU A 61 -5.77 -16.85 -17.45
CA GLU A 61 -6.50 -17.26 -16.24
C GLU A 61 -6.91 -16.07 -15.38
N LEU A 62 -6.04 -15.07 -15.29
CA LEU A 62 -6.28 -13.85 -14.49
C LEU A 62 -7.12 -12.79 -15.21
N GLU A 63 -7.59 -13.03 -16.41
CA GLU A 63 -8.28 -12.02 -17.23
C GLU A 63 -9.50 -11.41 -16.54
N TYR A 64 -10.28 -12.24 -15.86
CA TYR A 64 -11.51 -11.83 -15.18
C TYR A 64 -11.30 -11.47 -13.71
N THR A 65 -10.32 -12.07 -13.04
CA THR A 65 -10.09 -11.88 -11.61
C THR A 65 -9.18 -10.68 -11.34
N HIS A 66 -8.11 -10.56 -12.13
CA HIS A 66 -7.09 -9.52 -11.98
C HIS A 66 -6.71 -8.92 -13.34
N PRO A 67 -7.60 -8.12 -13.94
CA PRO A 67 -7.42 -7.63 -15.31
C PRO A 67 -6.17 -6.77 -15.49
N GLU A 68 -5.76 -6.01 -14.46
CA GLU A 68 -4.59 -5.13 -14.55
C GLU A 68 -3.29 -5.94 -14.76
N ILE A 69 -3.05 -6.97 -13.96
CA ILE A 69 -1.85 -7.82 -14.11
C ILE A 69 -1.93 -8.70 -15.35
N SER A 70 -3.13 -9.19 -15.69
CA SER A 70 -3.36 -9.95 -16.91
C SER A 70 -2.95 -9.16 -18.17
N GLN A 71 -3.37 -7.90 -18.28
CA GLN A 71 -3.01 -7.03 -19.40
C GLN A 71 -1.50 -6.82 -19.50
N GLU A 72 -0.82 -6.61 -18.39
CA GLU A 72 0.62 -6.41 -18.37
C GLU A 72 1.38 -7.69 -18.80
N LEU A 73 0.95 -8.86 -18.33
CA LEU A 73 1.52 -10.15 -18.74
C LEU A 73 1.22 -10.47 -20.23
N LYS A 74 0.04 -10.11 -20.74
CA LYS A 74 -0.28 -10.20 -22.17
C LYS A 74 0.67 -9.35 -23.01
N LEU A 75 0.98 -8.13 -22.56
CA LEU A 75 1.92 -7.25 -23.26
C LEU A 75 3.33 -7.84 -23.28
N VAL A 76 3.81 -8.43 -22.18
CA VAL A 76 5.10 -9.14 -22.15
C VAL A 76 5.14 -10.22 -23.22
N ASN A 77 4.06 -11.03 -23.32
CA ASN A 77 3.98 -12.09 -24.33
C ASN A 77 3.95 -11.54 -25.77
N LEU A 78 3.24 -10.43 -26.00
CA LEU A 78 3.22 -9.74 -27.29
C LEU A 78 4.60 -9.20 -27.69
N GLU A 79 5.33 -8.62 -26.74
CA GLU A 79 6.69 -8.13 -26.96
C GLU A 79 7.64 -9.28 -27.34
N MET A 80 7.56 -10.42 -26.65
CA MET A 80 8.36 -11.61 -27.00
C MET A 80 7.99 -12.17 -28.39
N ARG A 81 6.71 -12.21 -28.75
CA ARG A 81 6.26 -12.60 -30.08
C ARG A 81 6.71 -11.63 -31.18
N ALA A 82 6.86 -10.36 -30.84
CA ALA A 82 7.42 -9.35 -31.74
C ALA A 82 8.96 -9.42 -31.90
N GLY A 83 9.59 -10.45 -31.28
CA GLY A 83 11.04 -10.72 -31.41
C GLY A 83 11.91 -10.10 -30.32
N LYS A 84 11.33 -9.46 -29.31
CA LYS A 84 12.13 -8.98 -28.15
C LYS A 84 12.61 -10.16 -27.31
N ARG A 85 13.80 -10.04 -26.76
CA ARG A 85 14.32 -11.03 -25.80
C ARG A 85 13.50 -11.01 -24.52
N ARG A 86 13.29 -12.18 -23.91
CA ARG A 86 12.54 -12.35 -22.64
C ARG A 86 12.93 -11.33 -21.58
N LEU A 87 14.23 -11.20 -21.32
CA LEU A 87 14.73 -10.29 -20.29
C LEU A 87 14.42 -8.82 -20.60
N GLU A 88 14.38 -8.45 -21.87
CA GLU A 88 14.02 -7.11 -22.30
C GLU A 88 12.51 -6.85 -22.10
N ALA A 89 11.67 -7.79 -22.48
CA ALA A 89 10.22 -7.70 -22.27
C ALA A 89 9.87 -7.61 -20.77
N LEU A 90 10.56 -8.37 -19.92
CA LEU A 90 10.40 -8.29 -18.47
C LEU A 90 10.87 -6.94 -17.89
N LYS A 91 11.98 -6.39 -18.39
CA LYS A 91 12.41 -5.03 -17.97
C LYS A 91 11.38 -3.98 -18.37
N ASN A 92 10.85 -4.07 -19.60
CA ASN A 92 9.79 -3.16 -20.04
C ASN A 92 8.55 -3.24 -19.15
N LEU A 93 8.18 -4.44 -18.68
CA LEU A 93 7.12 -4.63 -17.70
C LEU A 93 7.40 -3.84 -16.41
N ALA A 94 8.61 -3.96 -15.85
CA ALA A 94 9.00 -3.27 -14.63
C ALA A 94 8.99 -1.74 -14.80
N ASP A 95 9.48 -1.23 -15.93
CA ASP A 95 9.55 0.19 -16.23
C ASP A 95 8.16 0.78 -16.51
N ARG A 96 7.31 0.06 -17.23
CA ARG A 96 5.95 0.48 -17.58
C ARG A 96 5.01 0.51 -16.37
N THR A 97 5.11 -0.47 -15.49
CA THR A 97 4.26 -0.54 -14.29
C THR A 97 4.72 0.41 -13.19
N GLY A 98 6.02 0.69 -13.10
CA GLY A 98 6.61 1.49 -12.04
C GLY A 98 6.45 0.88 -10.63
N GLU A 99 5.95 -0.37 -10.52
CA GLU A 99 5.69 -1.02 -9.24
C GLU A 99 6.98 -1.63 -8.67
N PRO A 100 7.40 -1.24 -7.45
CA PRO A 100 8.66 -1.71 -6.86
C PRO A 100 8.78 -3.23 -6.72
N GLU A 101 7.68 -3.93 -6.43
CA GLU A 101 7.71 -5.39 -6.24
C GLU A 101 7.87 -6.12 -7.58
N ILE A 102 7.26 -5.62 -8.67
CA ILE A 102 7.48 -6.15 -10.03
C ILE A 102 8.93 -5.92 -10.45
N ARG A 103 9.51 -4.76 -10.11
CA ARG A 103 10.93 -4.48 -10.41
C ARG A 103 11.88 -5.43 -9.69
N LYS A 104 11.61 -5.74 -8.42
CA LYS A 104 12.40 -6.73 -7.65
C LYS A 104 12.26 -8.13 -8.24
N LEU A 105 11.03 -8.54 -8.57
CA LEU A 105 10.78 -9.82 -9.24
C LEU A 105 11.59 -9.94 -10.53
N VAL A 106 11.51 -8.94 -11.41
CA VAL A 106 12.26 -8.93 -12.67
C VAL A 106 13.76 -9.01 -12.44
N ALA A 107 14.30 -8.28 -11.46
CA ALA A 107 15.72 -8.36 -11.10
C ALA A 107 16.11 -9.78 -10.65
N THR A 108 15.29 -10.43 -9.83
CA THR A 108 15.49 -11.80 -9.38
C THR A 108 15.46 -12.80 -10.54
N LEU A 109 14.50 -12.64 -11.47
CA LEU A 109 14.40 -13.49 -12.67
C LEU A 109 15.60 -13.34 -13.59
N ILE A 110 16.11 -12.10 -13.76
CA ILE A 110 17.33 -11.84 -14.53
C ILE A 110 18.55 -12.53 -13.88
N GLN A 111 18.64 -12.51 -12.56
CA GLN A 111 19.71 -13.19 -11.83
C GLN A 111 19.57 -14.72 -11.98
N ALA A 112 18.38 -15.27 -11.79
CA ALA A 112 18.12 -16.70 -11.95
C ALA A 112 18.50 -17.20 -13.35
N ASP A 113 18.12 -16.45 -14.40
CA ASP A 113 18.45 -16.76 -15.78
C ASP A 113 19.97 -16.75 -16.04
N ARG A 114 20.72 -15.81 -15.43
CA ARG A 114 22.18 -15.71 -15.57
C ARG A 114 22.94 -16.82 -14.86
N PHE A 115 22.49 -17.21 -13.68
CA PHE A 115 23.19 -18.18 -12.82
C PHE A 115 22.67 -19.60 -13.00
N GLY A 116 21.67 -19.83 -13.84
CA GLY A 116 21.07 -21.15 -14.09
C GLY A 116 20.35 -21.73 -12.88
N THR A 117 19.94 -20.89 -11.93
CA THR A 117 19.12 -21.30 -10.79
C THR A 117 17.69 -21.58 -11.23
N SER A 118 16.97 -22.44 -10.46
CA SER A 118 15.56 -22.70 -10.75
C SER A 118 14.73 -21.43 -10.69
N ILE A 119 14.14 -21.05 -11.83
CA ILE A 119 13.23 -19.90 -11.91
C ILE A 119 11.98 -20.15 -11.05
N ALA A 120 11.49 -21.40 -11.00
CA ALA A 120 10.33 -21.75 -10.16
C ALA A 120 10.62 -21.51 -8.65
N ASP A 121 11.79 -21.89 -8.17
CA ASP A 121 12.17 -21.64 -6.77
C ASP A 121 12.33 -20.15 -6.47
N SER A 122 12.85 -19.39 -7.44
CA SER A 122 12.96 -17.93 -7.31
C SER A 122 11.58 -17.28 -7.24
N LEU A 123 10.62 -17.71 -8.05
CA LEU A 123 9.23 -17.26 -8.02
C LEU A 123 8.54 -17.63 -6.71
N ARG A 124 8.74 -18.86 -6.22
CA ARG A 124 8.17 -19.34 -4.94
C ARG A 124 8.68 -18.49 -3.77
N THR A 125 9.98 -18.29 -3.68
CA THR A 125 10.58 -17.44 -2.63
C THR A 125 10.03 -16.02 -2.67
N HIS A 126 9.82 -15.47 -3.85
CA HIS A 126 9.27 -14.13 -4.02
C HIS A 126 7.76 -14.05 -3.65
N SER A 127 6.96 -15.08 -4.01
CA SER A 127 5.55 -15.18 -3.62
C SER A 127 5.41 -15.25 -2.09
N ASP A 128 6.18 -16.11 -1.43
CA ASP A 128 6.17 -16.24 0.04
C ASP A 128 6.56 -14.94 0.73
N TYR A 129 7.59 -14.27 0.22
CA TYR A 129 7.99 -12.94 0.71
C TYR A 129 6.82 -11.92 0.62
N LEU A 130 6.10 -11.87 -0.49
CA LEU A 130 4.96 -10.95 -0.67
C LEU A 130 3.81 -11.27 0.29
N ARG A 131 3.53 -12.55 0.54
CA ARG A 131 2.50 -12.98 1.52
C ARG A 131 2.85 -12.56 2.93
N VAL A 132 4.09 -12.83 3.37
CA VAL A 132 4.57 -12.42 4.70
C VAL A 132 4.51 -10.90 4.85
N ARG A 133 4.94 -10.16 3.84
CA ARG A 133 4.91 -8.70 3.84
C ARG A 133 3.49 -8.13 3.92
N ARG A 134 2.51 -8.74 3.23
CA ARG A 134 1.09 -8.35 3.37
C ARG A 134 0.60 -8.51 4.80
N ARG A 135 0.92 -9.64 5.43
CA ARG A 135 0.56 -9.89 6.82
C ARG A 135 1.18 -8.86 7.76
N GLN A 136 2.48 -8.59 7.61
CA GLN A 136 3.17 -7.57 8.40
C GLN A 136 2.55 -6.18 8.23
N GLN A 137 2.23 -5.78 7.00
CA GLN A 137 1.55 -4.51 6.75
C GLN A 137 0.16 -4.42 7.40
N ALA A 138 -0.59 -5.52 7.44
CA ALA A 138 -1.87 -5.58 8.14
C ALA A 138 -1.68 -5.44 9.65
N GLU A 139 -0.72 -6.15 10.23
CA GLU A 139 -0.35 -6.07 11.65
C GLU A 139 0.12 -4.66 12.04
N GLU A 140 0.97 -4.02 11.21
CA GLU A 140 1.41 -2.63 11.42
C GLU A 140 0.24 -1.64 11.40
N ARG A 141 -0.71 -1.82 10.47
CA ARG A 141 -1.91 -0.96 10.41
C ARG A 141 -2.76 -1.15 11.66
N ALA A 142 -2.95 -2.37 12.11
CA ALA A 142 -3.68 -2.68 13.33
C ALA A 142 -3.00 -2.07 14.57
N ALA A 143 -1.68 -2.20 14.70
CA ALA A 143 -0.91 -1.60 15.78
C ALA A 143 -1.02 -0.06 15.81
N LYS A 144 -0.97 0.59 14.65
CA LYS A 144 -1.14 2.05 14.53
C LYS A 144 -2.53 2.54 14.98
N VAL A 145 -3.57 1.71 14.85
CA VAL A 145 -4.91 2.04 15.35
C VAL A 145 -4.92 2.11 16.87
N GLY A 146 -4.27 1.16 17.57
CA GLY A 146 -4.13 1.19 19.02
C GLY A 146 -3.48 2.47 19.53
N VAL A 147 -2.38 2.89 18.91
CA VAL A 147 -1.68 4.15 19.27
C VAL A 147 -2.57 5.38 19.01
N LYS A 148 -3.32 5.39 17.89
CA LYS A 148 -4.24 6.50 17.58
C LYS A 148 -5.39 6.62 18.58
N LEU A 149 -5.82 5.51 19.21
CA LEU A 149 -6.88 5.54 20.22
C LEU A 149 -6.42 6.13 21.56
N VAL A 150 -5.13 6.09 21.88
CA VAL A 150 -4.59 6.70 23.10
C VAL A 150 -4.83 8.21 23.15
N PHE A 151 -4.72 8.89 21.99
CA PHE A 151 -4.89 10.33 21.92
C PHE A 151 -6.30 10.83 22.31
N PRO A 152 -7.41 10.28 21.75
CA PRO A 152 -8.75 10.63 22.21
C PRO A 152 -9.02 10.26 23.67
N ILE A 153 -8.55 9.10 24.11
CA ILE A 153 -8.71 8.64 25.48
C ILE A 153 -8.07 9.64 26.45
N PHE A 154 -6.84 10.03 26.18
CA PHE A 154 -6.12 11.03 26.99
C PHE A 154 -6.85 12.36 26.99
N PHE A 155 -7.31 12.84 25.84
CA PHE A 155 -7.91 14.17 25.70
C PHE A 155 -9.32 14.28 26.26
N PHE A 156 -10.09 13.18 26.31
CA PHE A 156 -11.45 13.16 26.83
C PHE A 156 -11.54 12.65 28.27
N ILE A 157 -10.80 11.60 28.60
CA ILE A 157 -10.89 10.99 29.95
C ILE A 157 -10.14 11.83 30.98
N LEU A 158 -8.97 12.38 30.66
CA LEU A 158 -8.17 13.14 31.61
C LEU A 158 -8.91 14.41 32.10
N PRO A 159 -9.51 15.28 31.26
CA PRO A 159 -10.29 16.42 31.74
C PRO A 159 -11.53 16.00 32.55
N ALA A 160 -12.22 14.92 32.11
CA ALA A 160 -13.39 14.42 32.83
C ALA A 160 -13.01 13.94 34.24
N MET A 161 -11.94 13.17 34.38
CA MET A 161 -11.40 12.75 35.67
C MET A 161 -10.97 13.96 36.56
N LEU A 162 -10.38 14.96 35.94
CA LEU A 162 -9.94 16.17 36.66
C LEU A 162 -11.14 16.94 37.20
N VAL A 163 -12.23 17.07 36.43
CA VAL A 163 -13.47 17.73 36.91
C VAL A 163 -14.10 16.93 38.05
N VAL A 164 -14.14 15.62 37.99
CA VAL A 164 -14.72 14.78 39.04
C VAL A 164 -13.85 14.79 40.29
N ALA A 165 -12.53 14.75 40.17
CA ALA A 165 -11.62 14.74 41.31
C ALA A 165 -11.46 16.11 41.96
N ALA A 166 -11.35 17.20 41.17
CA ALA A 166 -11.17 18.54 41.65
C ALA A 166 -12.48 19.27 42.00
N GLY A 167 -13.62 18.82 41.43
CA GLY A 167 -14.93 19.46 41.61
C GLY A 167 -15.35 19.61 43.08
N PRO A 168 -15.31 18.56 43.91
CA PRO A 168 -15.68 18.67 45.33
C PRO A 168 -14.77 19.63 46.12
N GLY A 169 -13.47 19.64 45.78
CA GLY A 169 -12.48 20.54 46.41
C GLY A 169 -12.73 22.01 46.06
N LEU A 170 -12.98 22.31 44.79
CA LEU A 170 -13.30 23.65 44.31
C LEU A 170 -14.60 24.17 44.93
N LEU A 171 -15.65 23.35 45.04
CA LEU A 171 -16.90 23.73 45.66
C LEU A 171 -16.74 24.06 47.15
N GLN A 172 -15.93 23.31 47.90
CA GLN A 172 -15.61 23.61 49.30
C GLN A 172 -14.81 24.90 49.45
N LEU A 173 -13.86 25.13 48.54
CA LEU A 173 -13.07 26.38 48.57
C LEU A 173 -13.97 27.60 48.30
N PHE A 174 -14.84 27.53 47.30
CA PHE A 174 -15.82 28.60 47.03
C PHE A 174 -16.77 28.84 48.22
N LYS A 175 -17.26 27.80 48.86
CA LYS A 175 -18.17 27.86 49.98
C LYS A 175 -17.54 28.46 51.22
N ASN A 176 -16.22 28.29 51.44
CA ASN A 176 -15.49 28.83 52.56
C ASN A 176 -14.93 30.25 52.31
N LEU A 177 -14.59 30.59 51.06
CA LEU A 177 -14.08 31.92 50.69
C LEU A 177 -15.18 32.99 50.61
N PHE A 178 -16.38 32.66 50.15
CA PHE A 178 -17.48 33.61 50.00
C PHE A 178 -17.92 34.28 51.34
N PRO A 179 -18.07 33.57 52.45
CA PRO A 179 -18.40 34.22 53.76
C PRO A 179 -17.26 35.07 54.31
N MET A 180 -15.98 34.71 54.05
CA MET A 180 -14.86 35.54 54.47
C MET A 180 -14.78 36.92 53.78
N MET A 181 -15.12 36.96 52.49
CA MET A 181 -15.16 38.24 51.76
C MET A 181 -16.33 39.13 52.18
N ARG A 182 -17.43 38.57 52.68
CA ARG A 182 -18.56 39.33 53.22
C ARG A 182 -18.28 39.96 54.59
N SER A 183 -17.39 39.35 55.41
CA SER A 183 -17.01 39.91 56.74
C SER A 183 -15.98 41.02 56.63
N PHE A 184 -15.36 41.26 55.50
CA PHE A 184 -14.43 42.37 55.24
C PHE A 184 -15.09 43.65 54.74
N GLN A 185 -16.41 43.62 54.43
CA GLN A 185 -17.18 44.79 53.96
C GLN A 185 -18.08 45.41 55.07
N MET A 186 -17.96 45.02 56.33
CA MET A 186 -18.52 45.70 57.49
C MET A 186 -17.36 46.24 58.30
#